data_7da40aa49340a319f75772c7d0677a62
#
_entry.id   7da40aa49340a319f75772c7d0677a62
#
_cell.length_a   1.000
_cell.length_b   1.000
_cell.length_c   1.000
_cell.angle_alpha   90.00
_cell.angle_beta   90.00
_cell.angle_gamma   90.00
#
_symmetry.space_group_name_H-M   'P 1'
#
loop_
_entity.id
_entity.type
_entity.pdbx_description
1 polymer ?
#
loop_
_entity_poly.entity_id
_entity_poly.type
_entity_poly.pdbx_seq_one_letter_code
_entity_poly.pdbx_strand_id
1 'polypeptide(L)'
;MQNKGELTMNETKKLKGRDLITIGIFSALYFILNLAAMITGFVPVLWLLLPGVAGVLTGIPFMLMESKVQKPGAILIMGLITAVLYFVTGQFTVLLLITFVVACILSEAYRAITKYENHFIHMAISFILFCYGMLGSPLAIWVYKDSFLTQIQQNGMSAEYVESLSGLISVPMLIALCISPIVGGAIGALISKGLFRKHFRKAGIV
;
A
#
# COMPACT_ATOMS: atom_id res chain seq x y z
N MET A 1 -3.22 7.60 44.59
CA MET A 1 -3.82 6.36 44.00
C MET A 1 -4.17 6.48 42.49
N GLN A 2 -3.68 7.50 41.79
CA GLN A 2 -4.02 7.77 40.38
C GLN A 2 -3.11 7.11 39.31
N ASN A 3 -2.01 6.49 39.74
CA ASN A 3 -0.92 6.12 38.78
C ASN A 3 -0.96 4.67 38.25
N LYS A 4 -1.81 3.79 38.78
CA LYS A 4 -1.86 2.39 38.33
C LYS A 4 -2.74 2.18 37.06
N GLY A 5 -3.82 2.97 36.94
CA GLY A 5 -4.74 2.87 35.78
C GLY A 5 -4.14 3.45 34.50
N GLU A 6 -3.39 4.56 34.59
CA GLU A 6 -2.73 5.18 33.44
C GLU A 6 -1.54 4.35 32.92
N LEU A 7 -0.79 3.72 33.84
CA LEU A 7 0.33 2.83 33.50
C LEU A 7 -0.18 1.56 32.76
N THR A 8 -1.28 0.98 33.22
CA THR A 8 -1.86 -0.21 32.56
C THR A 8 -2.49 0.12 31.20
N MET A 9 -3.11 1.30 31.04
CA MET A 9 -3.64 1.76 29.73
C MET A 9 -2.51 2.08 28.75
N ASN A 10 -1.37 2.57 29.20
CA ASN A 10 -0.24 2.90 28.35
C ASN A 10 0.55 1.64 27.94
N GLU A 11 0.61 0.60 28.77
CA GLU A 11 1.22 -0.69 28.45
C GLU A 11 0.41 -1.48 27.40
N THR A 12 -0.91 -1.35 27.39
CA THR A 12 -1.76 -2.02 26.37
C THR A 12 -1.65 -1.39 24.98
N LYS A 13 -1.21 -0.13 24.89
CA LYS A 13 -1.02 0.58 23.60
C LYS A 13 0.34 0.32 22.94
N LYS A 14 1.34 -0.20 23.66
CA LYS A 14 2.67 -0.49 23.10
C LYS A 14 2.65 -1.75 22.25
N LEU A 15 3.40 -1.72 21.14
CA LEU A 15 3.65 -2.90 20.32
C LEU A 15 4.47 -3.93 21.10
N LYS A 16 4.02 -5.18 21.05
CA LYS A 16 4.72 -6.33 21.66
C LYS A 16 5.41 -7.14 20.56
N GLY A 17 6.35 -8.01 20.92
CA GLY A 17 7.05 -8.86 19.93
C GLY A 17 6.09 -9.68 19.05
N ARG A 18 4.98 -10.16 19.60
CA ARG A 18 3.93 -10.87 18.84
C ARG A 18 3.27 -9.98 17.76
N ASP A 19 3.08 -8.69 18.08
CA ASP A 19 2.53 -7.74 17.10
C ASP A 19 3.50 -7.52 15.94
N LEU A 20 4.81 -7.38 16.27
CA LEU A 20 5.87 -7.20 15.25
C LEU A 20 5.98 -8.40 14.31
N ILE A 21 5.87 -9.62 14.84
CA ILE A 21 5.83 -10.84 14.02
C ILE A 21 4.61 -10.81 13.09
N THR A 22 3.44 -10.44 13.61
CA THR A 22 2.21 -10.31 12.81
C THR A 22 2.39 -9.28 11.70
N ILE A 23 2.91 -8.08 12.02
CA ILE A 23 3.18 -7.04 11.03
C ILE A 23 4.16 -7.56 9.97
N GLY A 24 5.26 -8.22 10.37
CA GLY A 24 6.25 -8.76 9.45
C GLY A 24 5.66 -9.77 8.44
N ILE A 25 4.84 -10.71 8.93
CA ILE A 25 4.17 -11.70 8.07
C ILE A 25 3.26 -11.00 7.04
N PHE A 26 2.41 -10.08 7.48
CA PHE A 26 1.50 -9.39 6.57
C PHE A 26 2.21 -8.40 5.65
N SER A 27 3.33 -7.81 6.07
CA SER A 27 4.19 -7.00 5.18
C SER A 27 4.78 -7.83 4.05
N ALA A 28 5.27 -9.03 4.35
CA ALA A 28 5.79 -9.95 3.34
C ALA A 28 4.69 -10.39 2.35
N LEU A 29 3.50 -10.74 2.85
CA LEU A 29 2.36 -11.08 1.99
C LEU A 29 1.92 -9.89 1.12
N TYR A 30 1.86 -8.69 1.70
CA TYR A 30 1.58 -7.45 0.99
C TYR A 30 2.57 -7.25 -0.15
N PHE A 31 3.86 -7.38 0.13
CA PHE A 31 4.92 -7.21 -0.84
C PHE A 31 4.86 -8.24 -1.98
N ILE A 32 4.63 -9.52 -1.67
CA ILE A 32 4.48 -10.57 -2.69
C ILE A 32 3.30 -10.27 -3.62
N LEU A 33 2.15 -9.87 -3.09
CA LEU A 33 0.99 -9.51 -3.91
C LEU A 33 1.23 -8.22 -4.71
N ASN A 34 2.03 -7.30 -4.18
CA ASN A 34 2.45 -6.12 -4.92
C ASN A 34 3.37 -6.48 -6.09
N LEU A 35 4.33 -7.39 -5.89
CA LEU A 35 5.14 -7.92 -7.00
C LEU A 35 4.27 -8.61 -8.06
N ALA A 36 3.24 -9.35 -7.64
CA ALA A 36 2.28 -9.94 -8.58
C ALA A 36 1.51 -8.86 -9.38
N ALA A 37 1.13 -7.74 -8.73
CA ALA A 37 0.54 -6.61 -9.42
C ALA A 37 1.49 -6.01 -10.46
N MET A 38 2.79 -5.93 -10.17
CA MET A 38 3.80 -5.38 -11.10
C MET A 38 3.94 -6.19 -12.39
N ILE A 39 3.58 -7.48 -12.40
CA ILE A 39 3.55 -8.30 -13.62
C ILE A 39 2.57 -7.71 -14.64
N THR A 40 1.48 -7.10 -14.21
CA THR A 40 0.55 -6.42 -15.11
C THR A 40 1.17 -5.21 -15.81
N GLY A 41 2.30 -4.73 -15.33
CA GLY A 41 3.05 -3.62 -15.89
C GLY A 41 3.64 -3.85 -17.28
N PHE A 42 3.64 -5.11 -17.80
CA PHE A 42 3.94 -5.37 -19.20
C PHE A 42 2.90 -4.79 -20.17
N VAL A 43 1.73 -4.38 -19.68
CA VAL A 43 0.72 -3.63 -20.44
C VAL A 43 0.82 -2.15 -20.03
N PRO A 44 1.16 -1.21 -20.95
CA PRO A 44 1.43 0.20 -20.62
C PRO A 44 0.32 0.88 -19.82
N VAL A 45 -0.94 0.66 -20.15
CA VAL A 45 -2.09 1.23 -19.44
C VAL A 45 -2.17 0.69 -18.00
N LEU A 46 -1.96 -0.62 -17.81
CA LEU A 46 -2.00 -1.24 -16.48
C LEU A 46 -0.81 -0.82 -15.63
N TRP A 47 0.35 -0.56 -16.25
CA TRP A 47 1.48 0.00 -15.53
C TRP A 47 1.17 1.41 -14.98
N LEU A 48 0.53 2.27 -15.78
CA LEU A 48 0.11 3.59 -15.32
C LEU A 48 -0.94 3.50 -14.19
N LEU A 49 -1.80 2.51 -14.22
CA LEU A 49 -2.84 2.28 -13.21
C LEU A 49 -2.38 1.33 -12.08
N LEU A 50 -1.08 1.02 -12.00
CA LEU A 50 -0.50 0.09 -11.03
C LEU A 50 -0.92 0.34 -9.58
N PRO A 51 -1.02 1.59 -9.06
CA PRO A 51 -1.48 1.82 -7.70
C PRO A 51 -2.88 1.26 -7.43
N GLY A 52 -3.77 1.34 -8.42
CA GLY A 52 -5.11 0.75 -8.34
C GLY A 52 -5.09 -0.78 -8.40
N VAL A 53 -4.34 -1.35 -9.35
CA VAL A 53 -4.18 -2.82 -9.48
C VAL A 53 -3.58 -3.41 -8.20
N ALA A 54 -2.54 -2.80 -7.68
CA ALA A 54 -1.93 -3.19 -6.41
C ALA A 54 -2.94 -3.10 -5.26
N GLY A 55 -3.75 -2.02 -5.20
CA GLY A 55 -4.79 -1.85 -4.20
C GLY A 55 -5.82 -2.99 -4.21
N VAL A 56 -6.23 -3.48 -5.38
CA VAL A 56 -7.15 -4.63 -5.48
C VAL A 56 -6.56 -5.89 -4.84
N LEU A 57 -5.27 -6.18 -5.10
CA LEU A 57 -4.63 -7.42 -4.66
C LEU A 57 -4.17 -7.37 -3.20
N THR A 58 -3.68 -6.22 -2.74
CA THR A 58 -3.03 -6.11 -1.43
C THR A 58 -3.98 -5.77 -0.28
N GLY A 59 -5.27 -5.58 -0.56
CA GLY A 59 -6.28 -5.27 0.46
C GLY A 59 -6.37 -6.31 1.57
N ILE A 60 -6.27 -7.59 1.23
CA ILE A 60 -6.41 -8.68 2.20
C ILE A 60 -5.32 -8.64 3.28
N PRO A 61 -4.01 -8.67 2.97
CA PRO A 61 -2.98 -8.64 4.00
C PRO A 61 -2.98 -7.34 4.81
N PHE A 62 -3.24 -6.18 4.17
CA PHE A 62 -3.29 -4.92 4.88
C PHE A 62 -4.44 -4.87 5.89
N MET A 63 -5.66 -5.19 5.46
CA MET A 63 -6.85 -5.19 6.31
C MET A 63 -6.76 -6.23 7.43
N LEU A 64 -6.15 -7.40 7.17
CA LEU A 64 -5.89 -8.42 8.20
C LEU A 64 -4.86 -7.92 9.22
N MET A 65 -3.80 -7.28 8.79
CA MET A 65 -2.82 -6.69 9.70
C MET A 65 -3.50 -5.67 10.62
N GLU A 66 -4.26 -4.71 10.07
CA GLU A 66 -4.96 -3.71 10.85
C GLU A 66 -6.00 -4.29 11.82
N SER A 67 -6.72 -5.34 11.40
CA SER A 67 -7.72 -5.99 12.27
C SER A 67 -7.07 -6.70 13.46
N LYS A 68 -5.84 -7.17 13.32
CA LYS A 68 -5.08 -7.89 14.37
C LYS A 68 -4.23 -6.97 15.24
N VAL A 69 -3.69 -5.90 14.65
CA VAL A 69 -2.76 -4.98 15.34
C VAL A 69 -3.36 -3.58 15.35
N GLN A 70 -4.23 -3.33 16.32
CA GLN A 70 -4.92 -2.04 16.51
C GLN A 70 -4.10 -1.13 17.44
N LYS A 71 -2.83 -0.88 17.07
CA LYS A 71 -1.88 -0.16 17.91
C LYS A 71 -1.09 0.87 17.11
N PRO A 72 -0.70 1.98 17.75
CA PRO A 72 0.12 3.01 17.11
C PRO A 72 1.42 2.44 16.53
N GLY A 73 1.77 2.90 15.33
CA GLY A 73 3.00 2.54 14.65
C GLY A 73 2.93 1.27 13.81
N ALA A 74 1.80 0.52 13.81
CA ALA A 74 1.68 -0.72 13.05
C ALA A 74 1.84 -0.49 11.54
N ILE A 75 1.19 0.53 10.99
CA ILE A 75 1.26 0.87 9.56
C ILE A 75 2.64 1.42 9.21
N LEU A 76 3.25 2.24 10.08
CA LEU A 76 4.60 2.76 9.85
C LEU A 76 5.63 1.65 9.78
N ILE A 77 5.53 0.63 10.65
CA ILE A 77 6.43 -0.53 10.63
C ILE A 77 6.18 -1.37 9.37
N MET A 78 4.92 -1.62 9.00
CA MET A 78 4.57 -2.29 7.75
C MET A 78 5.14 -1.54 6.55
N GLY A 79 4.99 -0.22 6.54
CA GLY A 79 5.56 0.65 5.51
C GLY A 79 7.07 0.58 5.45
N LEU A 80 7.75 0.64 6.60
CA LEU A 80 9.21 0.54 6.68
C LEU A 80 9.71 -0.80 6.13
N ILE A 81 9.10 -1.91 6.53
CA ILE A 81 9.46 -3.25 6.01
C ILE A 81 9.27 -3.30 4.50
N THR A 82 8.13 -2.81 3.99
CA THR A 82 7.84 -2.78 2.57
C THR A 82 8.81 -1.89 1.79
N ALA A 83 9.18 -0.71 2.32
CA ALA A 83 10.18 0.18 1.72
C ALA A 83 11.56 -0.48 1.64
N VAL A 84 11.99 -1.19 2.69
CA VAL A 84 13.24 -1.95 2.67
C VAL A 84 13.20 -3.05 1.61
N LEU A 85 12.08 -3.76 1.46
CA LEU A 85 11.91 -4.78 0.43
C LEU A 85 11.96 -4.19 -0.98
N TYR A 86 11.37 -3.01 -1.22
CA TYR A 86 11.49 -2.30 -2.51
C TYR A 86 12.95 -1.90 -2.79
N PHE A 87 13.67 -1.43 -1.77
CA PHE A 87 15.08 -1.08 -1.92
C PHE A 87 15.94 -2.30 -2.30
N VAL A 88 15.78 -3.41 -1.57
CA VAL A 88 16.55 -4.65 -1.80
C VAL A 88 16.25 -5.27 -3.17
N THR A 89 15.00 -5.15 -3.65
CA THR A 89 14.59 -5.70 -4.96
C THR A 89 14.86 -4.77 -6.15
N GLY A 90 15.48 -3.62 -5.91
CA GLY A 90 15.80 -2.66 -6.97
C GLY A 90 14.60 -1.89 -7.52
N GLN A 91 13.44 -1.96 -6.87
CA GLN A 91 12.22 -1.24 -7.25
C GLN A 91 12.17 0.19 -6.70
N PHE A 92 13.29 0.67 -6.23
CA PHE A 92 13.40 1.94 -5.52
C PHE A 92 13.58 3.11 -6.47
N THR A 93 12.75 4.15 -6.32
CA THR A 93 12.97 5.50 -6.88
C THR A 93 12.73 6.54 -5.80
N VAL A 94 13.39 7.70 -5.92
CA VAL A 94 13.22 8.80 -4.94
C VAL A 94 11.75 9.24 -4.85
N LEU A 95 11.08 9.31 -6.00
CA LEU A 95 9.67 9.72 -6.05
C LEU A 95 8.75 8.69 -5.38
N LEU A 96 9.02 7.39 -5.60
CA LEU A 96 8.31 6.31 -4.90
C LEU A 96 8.51 6.40 -3.39
N LEU A 97 9.74 6.66 -2.93
CA LEU A 97 10.02 6.83 -1.49
C LEU A 97 9.20 7.97 -0.89
N ILE A 98 9.21 9.14 -1.54
CA ILE A 98 8.48 10.31 -1.05
C ILE A 98 6.99 10.02 -0.94
N THR A 99 6.35 9.51 -2.00
CA THR A 99 4.92 9.19 -1.99
C THR A 99 4.60 8.12 -0.97
N PHE A 100 5.46 7.11 -0.83
CA PHE A 100 5.26 6.01 0.10
C PHE A 100 5.35 6.46 1.57
N VAL A 101 6.34 7.27 1.92
CA VAL A 101 6.48 7.84 3.27
C VAL A 101 5.28 8.72 3.62
N VAL A 102 4.88 9.62 2.69
CA VAL A 102 3.71 10.48 2.88
C VAL A 102 2.45 9.64 3.08
N ALA A 103 2.23 8.63 2.25
CA ALA A 103 1.05 7.74 2.35
C ALA A 103 1.03 6.97 3.68
N CYS A 104 2.17 6.46 4.14
CA CYS A 104 2.30 5.79 5.44
C CYS A 104 1.94 6.73 6.60
N ILE A 105 2.47 7.96 6.58
CA ILE A 105 2.19 8.96 7.61
C ILE A 105 0.71 9.34 7.62
N LEU A 106 0.11 9.60 6.44
CA LEU A 106 -1.31 9.95 6.35
C LEU A 106 -2.22 8.81 6.81
N SER A 107 -1.89 7.57 6.42
CA SER A 107 -2.63 6.38 6.82
C SER A 107 -2.56 6.17 8.35
N GLU A 108 -1.37 6.24 8.94
CA GLU A 108 -1.17 6.11 10.39
C GLU A 108 -1.85 7.26 11.16
N ALA A 109 -1.72 8.52 10.68
CA ALA A 109 -2.37 9.67 11.29
C ALA A 109 -3.89 9.53 11.29
N TYR A 110 -4.47 9.07 10.18
CA TYR A 110 -5.90 8.80 10.11
C TYR A 110 -6.33 7.73 11.14
N ARG A 111 -5.56 6.65 11.29
CA ARG A 111 -5.83 5.61 12.29
C ARG A 111 -5.68 6.12 13.71
N ALA A 112 -4.74 7.02 13.96
CA ALA A 112 -4.59 7.67 15.26
C ALA A 112 -5.83 8.53 15.61
N ILE A 113 -6.35 9.31 14.65
CA ILE A 113 -7.58 10.09 14.82
C ILE A 113 -8.78 9.19 15.13
N THR A 114 -8.89 8.05 14.47
CA THR A 114 -9.97 7.06 14.69
C THR A 114 -9.67 6.08 15.84
N LYS A 115 -8.66 6.40 16.69
CA LYS A 115 -8.26 5.63 17.89
C LYS A 115 -8.02 4.15 17.62
N TYR A 116 -7.60 3.79 16.41
CA TYR A 116 -7.35 2.40 15.97
C TYR A 116 -8.58 1.48 16.11
N GLU A 117 -9.78 2.03 16.05
CA GLU A 117 -11.01 1.24 16.14
C GLU A 117 -11.09 0.19 15.03
N ASN A 118 -11.53 -1.02 15.41
CA ASN A 118 -11.74 -2.11 14.45
C ASN A 118 -13.06 -1.95 13.67
N HIS A 119 -13.18 -0.81 12.98
CA HIS A 119 -14.32 -0.51 12.14
C HIS A 119 -13.93 -0.57 10.67
N PHE A 120 -14.69 -1.30 9.87
CA PHE A 120 -14.37 -1.55 8.46
C PHE A 120 -14.08 -0.28 7.65
N ILE A 121 -14.89 0.77 7.82
CA ILE A 121 -14.73 2.01 7.05
C ILE A 121 -13.40 2.68 7.39
N HIS A 122 -13.02 2.73 8.68
CA HIS A 122 -11.76 3.33 9.10
C HIS A 122 -10.56 2.56 8.55
N MET A 123 -10.60 1.24 8.56
CA MET A 123 -9.55 0.41 7.96
C MET A 123 -9.51 0.58 6.42
N ALA A 124 -10.67 0.67 5.76
CA ALA A 124 -10.73 0.87 4.31
C ALA A 124 -10.15 2.23 3.88
N ILE A 125 -10.46 3.32 4.60
CA ILE A 125 -9.90 4.64 4.31
C ILE A 125 -8.39 4.65 4.55
N SER A 126 -7.92 4.08 5.67
CA SER A 126 -6.51 3.91 5.96
C SER A 126 -5.78 3.16 4.83
N PHE A 127 -6.37 2.05 4.36
CA PHE A 127 -5.83 1.29 3.25
C PHE A 127 -5.77 2.09 1.94
N ILE A 128 -6.83 2.82 1.60
CA ILE A 128 -6.84 3.69 0.42
C ILE A 128 -5.72 4.73 0.50
N LEU A 129 -5.52 5.37 1.65
CA LEU A 129 -4.41 6.31 1.87
C LEU A 129 -3.05 5.62 1.67
N PHE A 130 -2.90 4.38 2.16
CA PHE A 130 -1.67 3.62 1.99
C PHE A 130 -1.40 3.26 0.52
N CYS A 131 -2.44 2.98 -0.27
CA CYS A 131 -2.31 2.68 -1.70
C CYS A 131 -1.69 3.84 -2.51
N TYR A 132 -1.83 5.09 -2.05
CA TYR A 132 -1.17 6.24 -2.67
C TYR A 132 0.37 6.15 -2.61
N GLY A 133 0.90 5.31 -1.76
CA GLY A 133 2.35 5.07 -1.71
C GLY A 133 2.93 4.61 -3.04
N MET A 134 2.20 3.78 -3.78
CA MET A 134 2.63 3.29 -5.09
C MET A 134 2.53 4.33 -6.23
N LEU A 135 1.88 5.47 -5.98
CA LEU A 135 1.69 6.52 -6.99
C LEU A 135 3.02 7.01 -7.57
N GLY A 136 4.05 7.08 -6.75
CA GLY A 136 5.37 7.60 -7.15
C GLY A 136 6.05 6.79 -8.26
N SER A 137 5.72 5.51 -8.41
CA SER A 137 6.29 4.67 -9.47
C SER A 137 5.84 5.13 -10.86
N PRO A 138 4.54 5.13 -11.23
CA PRO A 138 4.12 5.61 -12.53
C PRO A 138 4.17 7.14 -12.66
N LEU A 139 4.07 7.90 -11.58
CA LEU A 139 4.18 9.37 -11.62
C LEU A 139 5.53 9.85 -12.15
N ALA A 140 6.58 9.03 -12.05
CA ALA A 140 7.91 9.33 -12.55
C ALA A 140 7.91 9.72 -14.04
N ILE A 141 6.99 9.18 -14.84
CA ILE A 141 6.92 9.49 -16.28
C ILE A 141 6.47 10.92 -16.56
N TRP A 142 5.70 11.55 -15.66
CA TRP A 142 5.32 12.97 -15.80
C TRP A 142 6.40 13.92 -15.28
N VAL A 143 7.21 13.46 -14.31
CA VAL A 143 8.23 14.29 -13.68
C VAL A 143 9.56 14.23 -14.44
N TYR A 144 9.94 13.05 -14.94
CA TYR A 144 11.25 12.77 -15.55
C TYR A 144 11.11 12.08 -16.92
N LYS A 145 10.16 12.51 -17.77
CA LYS A 145 9.75 11.83 -19.01
C LYS A 145 10.91 11.21 -19.79
N ASP A 146 11.83 12.02 -20.25
CA ASP A 146 12.86 11.57 -21.20
C ASP A 146 13.88 10.63 -20.54
N SER A 147 14.32 10.93 -19.34
CA SER A 147 15.23 10.06 -18.59
C SER A 147 14.57 8.75 -18.21
N PHE A 148 13.28 8.77 -17.83
CA PHE A 148 12.53 7.57 -17.49
C PHE A 148 12.32 6.65 -18.72
N LEU A 149 11.89 7.21 -19.86
CA LEU A 149 11.69 6.43 -21.09
C LEU A 149 13.02 5.82 -21.59
N THR A 150 14.11 6.58 -21.53
CA THR A 150 15.45 6.08 -21.87
C THR A 150 15.86 4.94 -20.93
N GLN A 151 15.63 5.08 -19.64
CA GLN A 151 15.99 4.06 -18.66
C GLN A 151 15.23 2.75 -18.86
N ILE A 152 13.91 2.79 -19.10
CA ILE A 152 13.14 1.56 -19.32
C ILE A 152 13.53 0.86 -20.62
N GLN A 153 13.90 1.61 -21.66
CA GLN A 153 14.44 1.06 -22.89
C GLN A 153 15.80 0.38 -22.67
N GLN A 154 16.69 1.00 -21.91
CA GLN A 154 17.98 0.41 -21.53
C GLN A 154 17.81 -0.85 -20.67
N ASN A 155 16.75 -0.92 -19.88
CA ASN A 155 16.39 -2.09 -19.07
C ASN A 155 15.71 -3.22 -19.88
N GLY A 156 15.65 -3.09 -21.22
CA GLY A 156 15.20 -4.16 -22.12
C GLY A 156 13.72 -4.08 -22.52
N MET A 157 13.01 -3.00 -22.24
CA MET A 157 11.66 -2.81 -22.78
C MET A 157 11.71 -2.51 -24.27
N SER A 158 10.78 -3.09 -25.03
CA SER A 158 10.70 -2.89 -26.48
C SER A 158 10.42 -1.44 -26.85
N ALA A 159 10.90 -1.01 -28.02
CA ALA A 159 10.61 0.32 -28.53
C ALA A 159 9.10 0.59 -28.68
N GLU A 160 8.34 -0.42 -29.09
CA GLU A 160 6.88 -0.37 -29.19
C GLU A 160 6.20 -0.10 -27.84
N TYR A 161 6.69 -0.76 -26.75
CA TYR A 161 6.20 -0.50 -25.41
C TYR A 161 6.47 0.95 -24.97
N VAL A 162 7.69 1.45 -25.21
CA VAL A 162 8.12 2.81 -24.85
C VAL A 162 7.29 3.85 -25.60
N GLU A 163 7.05 3.63 -26.90
CA GLU A 163 6.22 4.50 -27.74
C GLU A 163 4.76 4.52 -27.25
N SER A 164 4.19 3.34 -27.00
CA SER A 164 2.83 3.20 -26.45
C SER A 164 2.69 3.92 -25.11
N LEU A 165 3.65 3.74 -24.21
CA LEU A 165 3.67 4.40 -22.90
C LEU A 165 3.77 5.92 -23.05
N SER A 166 4.64 6.41 -23.93
CA SER A 166 4.79 7.84 -24.22
C SER A 166 3.50 8.46 -24.77
N GLY A 167 2.78 7.73 -25.61
CA GLY A 167 1.48 8.18 -26.18
C GLY A 167 0.36 8.28 -25.14
N LEU A 168 0.47 7.59 -24.03
CA LEU A 168 -0.51 7.65 -22.93
C LEU A 168 -0.29 8.84 -21.98
N ILE A 169 0.83 9.57 -22.08
CA ILE A 169 1.13 10.72 -21.22
C ILE A 169 0.16 11.86 -21.56
N SER A 170 -0.87 12.01 -20.76
CA SER A 170 -1.92 13.01 -20.94
C SER A 170 -2.52 13.41 -19.61
N VAL A 171 -3.18 14.58 -19.57
CA VAL A 171 -3.88 15.04 -18.35
C VAL A 171 -4.99 14.07 -17.93
N PRO A 172 -5.84 13.54 -18.83
CA PRO A 172 -6.84 12.55 -18.44
C PRO A 172 -6.22 11.29 -17.81
N MET A 173 -5.08 10.81 -18.33
CA MET A 173 -4.39 9.64 -17.76
C MET A 173 -3.78 9.96 -16.39
N LEU A 174 -3.27 11.16 -16.18
CA LEU A 174 -2.80 11.60 -14.86
C LEU A 174 -3.95 11.62 -13.85
N ILE A 175 -5.13 12.10 -14.24
CA ILE A 175 -6.33 12.07 -13.40
C ILE A 175 -6.72 10.61 -13.08
N ALA A 176 -6.72 9.74 -14.09
CA ALA A 176 -7.00 8.31 -13.91
C ALA A 176 -5.98 7.65 -12.95
N LEU A 177 -4.70 7.98 -13.08
CA LEU A 177 -3.65 7.55 -12.16
C LEU A 177 -3.96 7.98 -10.72
N CYS A 178 -4.31 9.25 -10.49
CA CYS A 178 -4.63 9.77 -9.16
C CYS A 178 -5.90 9.14 -8.55
N ILE A 179 -6.88 8.75 -9.37
CA ILE A 179 -8.11 8.11 -8.92
C ILE A 179 -7.91 6.60 -8.70
N SER A 180 -6.96 5.98 -9.38
CA SER A 180 -6.77 4.53 -9.37
C SER A 180 -6.56 3.93 -7.96
N PRO A 181 -5.81 4.57 -7.00
CA PRO A 181 -5.69 4.05 -5.64
C PRO A 181 -7.01 4.04 -4.87
N ILE A 182 -7.89 5.02 -5.14
CA ILE A 182 -9.22 5.09 -4.50
C ILE A 182 -10.07 3.91 -4.97
N VAL A 183 -10.17 3.73 -6.28
CA VAL A 183 -10.98 2.66 -6.87
C VAL A 183 -10.42 1.28 -6.49
N GLY A 184 -9.13 1.06 -6.72
CA GLY A 184 -8.49 -0.22 -6.42
C GLY A 184 -8.48 -0.53 -4.92
N GLY A 185 -8.18 0.45 -4.08
CA GLY A 185 -8.21 0.30 -2.63
C GLY A 185 -9.61 0.01 -2.10
N ALA A 186 -10.65 0.68 -2.62
CA ALA A 186 -12.03 0.39 -2.26
C ALA A 186 -12.45 -1.04 -2.66
N ILE A 187 -12.11 -1.48 -3.88
CA ILE A 187 -12.37 -2.84 -4.34
C ILE A 187 -11.64 -3.85 -3.46
N GLY A 188 -10.33 -3.65 -3.19
CA GLY A 188 -9.53 -4.52 -2.33
C GLY A 188 -10.08 -4.62 -0.91
N ALA A 189 -10.53 -3.50 -0.33
CA ALA A 189 -11.18 -3.46 0.97
C ALA A 189 -12.50 -4.25 0.98
N LEU A 190 -13.33 -4.11 -0.07
CA LEU A 190 -14.59 -4.85 -0.20
C LEU A 190 -14.38 -6.36 -0.36
N ILE A 191 -13.38 -6.77 -1.15
CA ILE A 191 -12.96 -8.18 -1.29
C ILE A 191 -12.55 -8.72 0.09
N SER A 192 -11.72 -7.97 0.82
CA SER A 192 -11.28 -8.33 2.17
C SER A 192 -12.45 -8.51 3.12
N LYS A 193 -13.45 -7.60 3.10
CA LYS A 193 -14.67 -7.69 3.91
C LYS A 193 -15.45 -8.98 3.61
N GLY A 194 -15.59 -9.33 2.33
CA GLY A 194 -16.27 -10.55 1.91
C GLY A 194 -15.58 -11.81 2.46
N LEU A 195 -14.24 -11.86 2.36
CA LEU A 195 -13.44 -12.96 2.86
C LEU A 195 -13.47 -13.07 4.40
N PHE A 196 -13.42 -11.92 5.12
CA PHE A 196 -13.52 -11.90 6.58
C PHE A 196 -14.83 -12.52 7.07
N ARG A 197 -15.96 -12.14 6.45
CA ARG A 197 -17.27 -12.69 6.81
C ARG A 197 -17.37 -14.20 6.54
N LYS A 198 -16.80 -14.68 5.41
CA LYS A 198 -17.01 -16.06 4.94
C LYS A 198 -16.03 -17.05 5.55
N HIS A 199 -14.76 -16.69 5.70
CA HIS A 199 -13.70 -17.63 6.04
C HIS A 199 -13.02 -17.35 7.39
N PHE A 200 -12.63 -16.09 7.65
CA PHE A 200 -11.80 -15.77 8.81
C PHE A 200 -12.61 -15.78 10.11
N ARG A 201 -13.85 -15.33 10.09
CA ARG A 201 -14.74 -15.38 11.27
C ARG A 201 -15.09 -16.81 11.65
N LYS A 202 -15.30 -17.71 10.65
CA LYS A 202 -15.55 -19.13 10.89
C LYS A 202 -14.32 -19.89 11.42
N ALA A 203 -13.10 -19.42 11.05
CA ALA A 203 -11.84 -20.01 11.48
C ALA A 203 -11.29 -19.40 12.79
N GLY A 204 -12.01 -18.47 13.43
CA GLY A 204 -11.56 -17.81 14.66
C GLY A 204 -10.33 -16.94 14.47
N ILE A 205 -10.05 -16.45 13.24
CA ILE A 205 -8.85 -15.67 12.91
C ILE A 205 -9.10 -14.17 13.13
N VAL A 206 -10.38 -13.74 13.08
CA VAL A 206 -10.86 -12.36 13.31
C VAL A 206 -12.13 -12.37 14.14
#